data_cf6715193442fc89862456a05df788d8
#
_entry.id   cf6715193442fc89862456a05df788d8
#
_cell.length_a   1.000
_cell.length_b   1.000
_cell.length_c   1.000
_cell.angle_alpha   90.00
_cell.angle_beta   90.00
_cell.angle_gamma   90.00
#
_symmetry.space_group_name_H-M   'P 1'
#
loop_
_entity.id
_entity.type
_entity.pdbx_description
1 polymer ?
#
loop_
_entity_poly.entity_id
_entity_poly.type
_entity_poly.pdbx_seq_one_letter_code
_entity_poly.pdbx_strand_id
1 'polypeptide(L)'
;MDAPPAFPLNAWYAAAWDHEVGRELLPRTICGRKLVLYRTTEGGAVALLDACWHRLLPLSMGRLRGDEVQCAYHGLRFDARGRCTHMPSQETINPAARVRSFPVVERHRFIWVWPGDPALADPALVPDLHWNDDPAWAGDGGLIHARCDYRLLVDNLMDLTHETFIHADSIGDDHVAEAPFEVTHGERTATVTRWMIDIEPPPFWRQQFGRPGRVDRWQIIRFEAPCTVAIDVGVAATGTGAPQGDRGQGVSMVVINTITPATDGTCHYFWANARDYRLHEQLVTTQIKQGVARIFAQDEAIVEAQQRAIEENPGHVFYNLNIDAGSMWARRIIDRMVAAEHAPHSMAAE
;
A
#
# COMPACT_ATOMS: atom_id res chain seq x y z
N MET A 1 14.09 -24.86 -11.09
CA MET A 1 13.58 -23.52 -11.45
C MET A 1 12.73 -23.09 -10.28
N ASP A 2 13.12 -22.00 -9.63
CA ASP A 2 12.34 -21.45 -8.51
C ASP A 2 10.96 -21.04 -9.05
N ALA A 3 9.92 -21.24 -8.24
CA ALA A 3 8.57 -20.79 -8.60
C ALA A 3 8.60 -19.27 -8.87
N PRO A 4 7.81 -18.76 -9.83
CA PRO A 4 7.73 -17.33 -10.06
C PRO A 4 7.28 -16.62 -8.78
N PRO A 5 7.78 -15.39 -8.51
CA PRO A 5 7.35 -14.64 -7.33
C PRO A 5 5.82 -14.41 -7.35
N ALA A 6 5.21 -14.37 -6.17
CA ALA A 6 3.77 -14.18 -6.02
C ALA A 6 3.31 -12.72 -6.32
N PHE A 7 4.23 -11.83 -6.72
CA PHE A 7 4.00 -10.40 -6.95
C PHE A 7 4.76 -9.90 -8.19
N PRO A 8 4.20 -8.95 -8.96
CA PRO A 8 4.89 -8.34 -10.08
C PRO A 8 6.05 -7.47 -9.60
N LEU A 9 7.17 -7.48 -10.32
CA LEU A 9 8.34 -6.65 -10.01
C LEU A 9 8.30 -5.31 -10.77
N ASN A 10 7.71 -5.27 -11.96
CA ASN A 10 7.60 -4.06 -12.76
C ASN A 10 6.37 -3.24 -12.34
N ALA A 11 6.42 -2.72 -11.12
CA ALA A 11 5.41 -1.88 -10.52
C ALA A 11 6.00 -0.99 -9.42
N TRP A 12 5.30 0.09 -9.07
CA TRP A 12 5.63 0.95 -7.93
C TRP A 12 5.06 0.38 -6.65
N TYR A 13 5.89 0.36 -5.60
CA TYR A 13 5.52 -0.06 -4.26
C TYR A 13 5.90 1.03 -3.24
N ALA A 14 5.00 1.35 -2.33
CA ALA A 14 5.33 2.22 -1.21
C ALA A 14 6.37 1.53 -0.32
N ALA A 15 7.53 2.14 -0.16
CA ALA A 15 8.64 1.60 0.62
C ALA A 15 8.67 2.17 2.04
N ALA A 16 8.24 3.40 2.20
CA ALA A 16 8.22 4.11 3.46
C ALA A 16 7.29 5.32 3.36
N TRP A 17 6.87 5.85 4.51
CA TRP A 17 6.41 7.22 4.58
C TRP A 17 7.58 8.17 4.29
N ASP A 18 7.31 9.35 3.73
CA ASP A 18 8.33 10.37 3.42
C ASP A 18 9.16 10.77 4.64
N HIS A 19 8.52 10.87 5.79
CA HIS A 19 9.15 11.25 7.06
C HIS A 19 9.96 10.13 7.74
N GLU A 20 9.81 8.87 7.33
CA GLU A 20 10.63 7.75 7.84
C GLU A 20 12.03 7.75 7.21
N VAL A 21 12.18 8.28 5.99
CA VAL A 21 13.45 8.28 5.27
C VAL A 21 14.21 9.56 5.54
N GLY A 22 15.20 9.46 6.40
CA GLY A 22 16.09 10.57 6.81
C GLY A 22 17.54 10.34 6.41
N ARG A 23 18.45 10.85 7.24
CA ARG A 23 19.90 10.66 7.10
C ARG A 23 20.42 9.39 7.79
N GLU A 24 19.52 8.60 8.37
CA GLU A 24 19.84 7.27 8.87
C GLU A 24 19.53 6.22 7.78
N LEU A 25 20.26 5.11 7.83
CA LEU A 25 20.08 4.02 6.88
C LEU A 25 18.86 3.18 7.30
N LEU A 26 17.78 3.24 6.54
CA LEU A 26 16.53 2.53 6.79
C LEU A 26 16.49 1.23 5.97
N PRO A 27 16.62 0.04 6.58
CA PRO A 27 16.42 -1.22 5.87
C PRO A 27 14.94 -1.48 5.59
N ARG A 28 14.64 -2.02 4.39
CA ARG A 28 13.31 -2.49 3.99
C ARG A 28 13.45 -3.74 3.12
N THR A 29 12.53 -4.68 3.27
CA THR A 29 12.38 -5.77 2.30
C THR A 29 11.16 -5.48 1.44
N ILE A 30 11.33 -5.44 0.12
CA ILE A 30 10.26 -5.16 -0.84
C ILE A 30 10.36 -6.19 -1.95
N CYS A 31 9.27 -6.93 -2.18
CA CYS A 31 9.21 -7.98 -3.21
C CYS A 31 10.39 -8.95 -3.11
N GLY A 32 10.69 -9.46 -1.90
CA GLY A 32 11.79 -10.36 -1.62
C GLY A 32 13.19 -9.74 -1.69
N ARG A 33 13.31 -8.45 -2.02
CA ARG A 33 14.60 -7.74 -2.15
C ARG A 33 14.86 -6.90 -0.91
N LYS A 34 16.03 -7.08 -0.31
CA LYS A 34 16.50 -6.25 0.81
C LYS A 34 17.06 -4.95 0.25
N LEU A 35 16.51 -3.83 0.67
CA LEU A 35 16.90 -2.49 0.28
C LEU A 35 17.35 -1.69 1.50
N VAL A 36 18.22 -0.70 1.27
CA VAL A 36 18.53 0.35 2.22
C VAL A 36 18.11 1.69 1.60
N LEU A 37 17.30 2.44 2.37
CA LEU A 37 16.83 3.77 2.00
C LEU A 37 17.52 4.84 2.84
N TYR A 38 17.74 6.01 2.24
CA TYR A 38 18.24 7.20 2.94
C TYR A 38 17.98 8.46 2.10
N ARG A 39 18.15 9.64 2.70
CA ARG A 39 18.12 10.92 1.95
C ARG A 39 19.53 11.45 1.73
N THR A 40 19.75 12.07 0.58
CA THR A 40 20.94 12.88 0.30
C THR A 40 20.91 14.19 1.09
N THR A 41 22.01 14.91 1.12
CA THR A 41 22.10 16.27 1.71
C THR A 41 21.20 17.28 1.00
N GLU A 42 20.87 17.04 -0.27
CA GLU A 42 19.93 17.84 -1.07
C GLU A 42 18.47 17.44 -0.86
N GLY A 43 18.21 16.42 -0.02
CA GLY A 43 16.85 15.96 0.32
C GLY A 43 16.29 14.85 -0.59
N GLY A 44 16.97 14.45 -1.65
CA GLY A 44 16.52 13.39 -2.55
C GLY A 44 16.56 12.01 -1.87
N ALA A 45 15.49 11.21 -2.00
CA ALA A 45 15.45 9.84 -1.51
C ALA A 45 16.25 8.89 -2.42
N VAL A 46 16.94 7.94 -1.81
CA VAL A 46 17.77 6.92 -2.48
C VAL A 46 17.39 5.54 -1.98
N ALA A 47 17.35 4.57 -2.89
CA ALA A 47 17.18 3.15 -2.58
C ALA A 47 18.30 2.34 -3.25
N LEU A 48 19.09 1.62 -2.44
CA LEU A 48 20.13 0.70 -2.91
C LEU A 48 19.82 -0.72 -2.44
N LEU A 49 20.37 -1.70 -3.15
CA LEU A 49 20.40 -3.09 -2.67
C LEU A 49 21.16 -3.12 -1.34
N ASP A 50 20.55 -3.68 -0.30
CA ASP A 50 21.15 -3.79 1.03
C ASP A 50 22.13 -4.96 1.13
N ALA A 51 23.12 -4.96 0.24
CA ALA A 51 24.19 -5.97 0.20
C ALA A 51 25.46 -5.38 -0.40
N CYS A 52 26.53 -5.33 0.37
CA CYS A 52 27.83 -4.85 -0.08
C CYS A 52 28.38 -5.77 -1.21
N TRP A 53 28.83 -5.17 -2.30
CA TRP A 53 29.42 -5.88 -3.44
C TRP A 53 30.56 -6.84 -3.04
N HIS A 54 31.34 -6.51 -2.00
CA HIS A 54 32.52 -7.27 -1.61
C HIS A 54 32.19 -8.62 -0.95
N ARG A 55 31.37 -8.63 0.13
CA ARG A 55 31.07 -9.82 0.95
C ARG A 55 29.62 -9.87 1.44
N LEU A 56 28.72 -9.18 0.77
CA LEU A 56 27.28 -9.19 1.01
C LEU A 56 26.83 -8.74 2.41
N LEU A 57 27.72 -8.09 3.21
CA LEU A 57 27.25 -7.49 4.45
C LEU A 57 26.15 -6.47 4.14
N PRO A 58 25.01 -6.46 4.87
CA PRO A 58 24.00 -5.42 4.70
C PRO A 58 24.60 -4.02 4.83
N LEU A 59 24.33 -3.16 3.83
CA LEU A 59 24.82 -1.78 3.83
C LEU A 59 24.12 -0.95 4.91
N SER A 60 22.90 -1.32 5.30
CA SER A 60 22.15 -0.73 6.41
C SER A 60 22.86 -0.85 7.76
N MET A 61 23.77 -1.79 7.92
CA MET A 61 24.66 -1.90 9.10
C MET A 61 25.83 -0.90 9.07
N GLY A 62 25.99 -0.18 7.97
CA GLY A 62 27.03 0.81 7.76
C GLY A 62 26.66 2.21 8.25
N ARG A 63 27.16 3.21 7.56
CA ARG A 63 26.87 4.63 7.86
C ARG A 63 26.97 5.49 6.61
N LEU A 64 26.34 6.67 6.66
CA LEU A 64 26.52 7.69 5.64
C LEU A 64 27.84 8.46 5.87
N ARG A 65 28.55 8.75 4.76
CA ARG A 65 29.68 9.67 4.65
C ARG A 65 29.35 10.67 3.55
N GLY A 66 28.89 11.87 3.92
CA GLY A 66 28.19 12.70 2.94
C GLY A 66 26.98 11.93 2.39
N ASP A 67 26.88 11.78 1.08
CA ASP A 67 25.81 11.05 0.41
C ASP A 67 26.20 9.63 -0.01
N GLU A 68 27.34 9.14 0.47
CA GLU A 68 27.83 7.79 0.22
C GLU A 68 27.51 6.85 1.39
N VAL A 69 27.10 5.61 1.09
CA VAL A 69 26.97 4.56 2.08
C VAL A 69 28.32 3.85 2.26
N GLN A 70 28.89 3.92 3.46
CA GLN A 70 30.09 3.20 3.83
C GLN A 70 29.76 1.87 4.48
N CYS A 71 30.18 0.75 3.86
CA CYS A 71 30.06 -0.58 4.42
C CYS A 71 30.82 -0.70 5.75
N ALA A 72 30.19 -1.26 6.78
CA ALA A 72 30.77 -1.41 8.10
C ALA A 72 31.90 -2.44 8.16
N TYR A 73 31.99 -3.37 7.19
CA TYR A 73 32.94 -4.47 7.26
C TYR A 73 34.35 -4.03 6.82
N HIS A 74 34.50 -3.55 5.58
CA HIS A 74 35.82 -3.19 5.03
C HIS A 74 35.87 -1.76 4.50
N GLY A 75 34.86 -0.94 4.78
CA GLY A 75 34.87 0.50 4.47
C GLY A 75 34.68 0.88 3.00
N LEU A 76 34.29 -0.05 2.12
CA LEU A 76 33.90 0.33 0.75
C LEU A 76 32.78 1.37 0.81
N ARG A 77 32.80 2.34 -0.11
CA ARG A 77 31.76 3.37 -0.21
C ARG A 77 31.04 3.27 -1.54
N PHE A 78 29.75 3.54 -1.49
CA PHE A 78 28.87 3.51 -2.67
C PHE A 78 28.07 4.82 -2.74
N ASP A 79 28.08 5.46 -3.93
CA ASP A 79 27.29 6.65 -4.20
C ASP A 79 25.79 6.35 -4.32
N ALA A 80 24.95 7.37 -4.47
CA ALA A 80 23.51 7.27 -4.62
C ALA A 80 23.06 6.46 -5.86
N ARG A 81 23.97 6.22 -6.82
CA ARG A 81 23.76 5.37 -7.99
C ARG A 81 24.32 3.96 -7.81
N GLY A 82 24.78 3.65 -6.60
CA GLY A 82 25.35 2.35 -6.23
C GLY A 82 26.76 2.09 -6.78
N ARG A 83 27.45 3.07 -7.36
CA ARG A 83 28.83 2.90 -7.84
C ARG A 83 29.80 2.95 -6.66
N CYS A 84 30.77 2.06 -6.65
CA CYS A 84 31.82 2.12 -5.65
C CYS A 84 32.73 3.34 -5.92
N THR A 85 32.92 4.19 -4.91
CA THR A 85 33.68 5.41 -4.95
C THR A 85 34.98 5.33 -4.14
N HIS A 86 35.08 4.34 -3.25
CA HIS A 86 36.27 4.15 -2.41
C HIS A 86 36.47 2.68 -2.05
N MET A 87 37.69 2.22 -2.21
CA MET A 87 38.19 0.92 -1.72
C MET A 87 39.39 1.15 -0.81
N PRO A 88 39.34 0.74 0.45
CA PRO A 88 40.49 0.87 1.34
C PRO A 88 41.72 0.12 0.83
N SER A 89 42.90 0.69 1.09
CA SER A 89 44.21 0.10 0.80
C SER A 89 44.49 -0.15 -0.70
N GLN A 90 43.76 0.47 -1.61
CA GLN A 90 44.06 0.42 -3.03
C GLN A 90 43.63 1.71 -3.74
N GLU A 91 44.36 2.12 -4.75
CA GLU A 91 44.06 3.33 -5.54
C GLU A 91 43.07 3.06 -6.68
N THR A 92 43.15 1.83 -7.24
CA THR A 92 42.29 1.46 -8.38
C THR A 92 40.98 0.85 -7.91
N ILE A 93 39.87 1.43 -8.36
CA ILE A 93 38.53 0.89 -8.11
C ILE A 93 38.13 0.00 -9.28
N ASN A 94 37.73 -1.25 -8.99
CA ASN A 94 37.18 -2.12 -10.02
C ASN A 94 35.90 -1.52 -10.59
N PRO A 95 35.79 -1.26 -11.91
CA PRO A 95 34.59 -0.67 -12.54
C PRO A 95 33.31 -1.52 -12.35
N ALA A 96 33.45 -2.84 -12.13
CA ALA A 96 32.32 -3.72 -11.84
C ALA A 96 31.80 -3.62 -10.39
N ALA A 97 32.56 -2.92 -9.51
CA ALA A 97 32.17 -2.76 -8.12
C ALA A 97 30.99 -1.80 -7.99
N ARG A 98 29.80 -2.36 -7.96
CA ARG A 98 28.54 -1.63 -7.78
C ARG A 98 27.50 -2.46 -7.05
N VAL A 99 26.63 -1.78 -6.37
CA VAL A 99 25.38 -2.34 -5.86
C VAL A 99 24.22 -1.82 -6.72
N ARG A 100 23.13 -2.57 -6.81
CA ARG A 100 21.97 -2.15 -7.57
C ARG A 100 21.34 -0.93 -6.91
N SER A 101 21.05 0.11 -7.68
CA SER A 101 20.14 1.21 -7.30
C SER A 101 18.76 0.95 -7.88
N PHE A 102 17.73 1.41 -7.21
CA PHE A 102 16.34 1.28 -7.63
C PHE A 102 15.76 2.66 -7.96
N PRO A 103 14.91 2.76 -9.00
CA PRO A 103 14.14 4.00 -9.24
C PRO A 103 13.29 4.34 -8.01
N VAL A 104 13.28 5.63 -7.67
CA VAL A 104 12.54 6.18 -6.53
C VAL A 104 11.71 7.37 -6.99
N VAL A 105 10.48 7.45 -6.52
CA VAL A 105 9.58 8.61 -6.64
C VAL A 105 9.07 8.99 -5.25
N GLU A 106 9.07 10.27 -4.94
CA GLU A 106 8.41 10.81 -3.74
C GLU A 106 7.11 11.48 -4.16
N ARG A 107 5.97 10.92 -3.71
CA ARG A 107 4.63 11.41 -4.06
C ARG A 107 3.62 10.99 -3.02
N HIS A 108 2.65 11.86 -2.73
CA HIS A 108 1.55 11.59 -1.82
C HIS A 108 2.00 11.15 -0.43
N ARG A 109 3.07 11.77 0.09
CA ARG A 109 3.72 11.47 1.39
C ARG A 109 4.36 10.08 1.48
N PHE A 110 4.52 9.36 0.36
CA PHE A 110 5.22 8.08 0.30
C PHE A 110 6.50 8.16 -0.53
N ILE A 111 7.48 7.36 -0.12
CA ILE A 111 8.63 6.99 -0.95
C ILE A 111 8.25 5.72 -1.70
N TRP A 112 8.13 5.83 -3.03
CA TRP A 112 7.84 4.73 -3.92
C TRP A 112 9.13 4.17 -4.52
N VAL A 113 9.22 2.84 -4.60
CA VAL A 113 10.38 2.14 -5.19
C VAL A 113 9.88 1.20 -6.29
N TRP A 114 10.66 1.11 -7.38
CA TRP A 114 10.43 0.19 -8.48
C TRP A 114 11.43 -0.98 -8.42
N PRO A 115 11.04 -2.20 -8.00
CA PRO A 115 11.96 -3.33 -7.84
C PRO A 115 12.36 -4.01 -9.17
N GLY A 116 11.60 -3.81 -10.24
CA GLY A 116 11.77 -4.45 -11.54
C GLY A 116 12.85 -3.87 -12.44
N ASP A 117 12.62 -3.92 -13.75
CA ASP A 117 13.49 -3.31 -14.76
C ASP A 117 13.40 -1.78 -14.69
N PRO A 118 14.50 -1.06 -14.40
CA PRO A 118 14.47 0.40 -14.31
C PRO A 118 14.06 1.11 -15.61
N ALA A 119 14.24 0.46 -16.76
CA ALA A 119 13.81 1.03 -18.04
C ALA A 119 12.28 1.13 -18.20
N LEU A 120 11.53 0.37 -17.41
CA LEU A 120 10.07 0.35 -17.40
C LEU A 120 9.46 1.22 -16.28
N ALA A 121 10.28 1.86 -15.45
CA ALA A 121 9.84 2.65 -14.30
C ALA A 121 9.27 4.01 -14.74
N ASP A 122 8.00 4.01 -15.14
CA ASP A 122 7.26 5.22 -15.48
C ASP A 122 6.62 5.84 -14.22
N PRO A 123 6.99 7.08 -13.80
CA PRO A 123 6.39 7.76 -12.66
C PRO A 123 4.87 8.01 -12.79
N ALA A 124 4.33 7.99 -14.02
CA ALA A 124 2.89 8.13 -14.22
C ALA A 124 2.08 6.92 -13.72
N LEU A 125 2.74 5.78 -13.49
CA LEU A 125 2.14 4.58 -12.94
C LEU A 125 2.08 4.56 -11.39
N VAL A 126 2.56 5.60 -10.72
CA VAL A 126 2.34 5.76 -9.26
C VAL A 126 0.86 6.06 -9.04
N PRO A 127 0.16 5.30 -8.18
CA PRO A 127 -1.26 5.52 -7.90
C PRO A 127 -1.55 6.95 -7.44
N ASP A 128 -2.68 7.51 -7.90
CA ASP A 128 -3.14 8.82 -7.43
C ASP A 128 -3.75 8.70 -6.03
N LEU A 129 -3.03 9.22 -5.05
CA LEU A 129 -3.42 9.28 -3.64
C LEU A 129 -3.36 10.73 -3.13
N HIS A 130 -3.72 11.70 -3.99
CA HIS A 130 -3.63 13.13 -3.71
C HIS A 130 -4.31 13.55 -2.39
N TRP A 131 -5.34 12.86 -1.94
CA TRP A 131 -5.99 13.11 -0.65
C TRP A 131 -5.01 13.14 0.54
N ASN A 132 -3.85 12.52 0.39
CA ASN A 132 -2.86 12.40 1.45
C ASN A 132 -1.99 13.66 1.62
N ASP A 133 -1.93 14.52 0.59
CA ASP A 133 -1.13 15.76 0.55
C ASP A 133 -1.89 16.99 0.01
N ASP A 134 -3.15 16.85 -0.41
CA ASP A 134 -4.00 17.95 -0.82
C ASP A 134 -4.51 18.74 0.42
N PRO A 135 -4.32 20.08 0.48
CA PRO A 135 -4.79 20.92 1.59
C PRO A 135 -6.31 20.95 1.76
N ALA A 136 -7.10 20.51 0.77
CA ALA A 136 -8.54 20.34 0.90
C ALA A 136 -8.93 19.13 1.77
N TRP A 137 -7.96 18.33 2.18
CA TRP A 137 -8.14 17.14 2.99
C TRP A 137 -7.29 17.22 4.26
N ALA A 138 -7.77 16.59 5.32
CA ALA A 138 -7.01 16.48 6.57
C ALA A 138 -7.00 15.02 7.03
N GLY A 139 -5.82 14.51 7.30
CA GLY A 139 -5.67 13.10 7.66
C GLY A 139 -4.32 12.76 8.25
N ASP A 140 -4.20 11.52 8.64
CA ASP A 140 -2.96 10.90 9.10
C ASP A 140 -3.07 9.38 8.93
N GLY A 141 -1.97 8.67 9.11
CA GLY A 141 -1.93 7.24 8.87
C GLY A 141 -0.89 6.51 9.71
N GLY A 142 -0.60 5.29 9.32
CA GLY A 142 0.34 4.42 10.00
C GLY A 142 0.90 3.34 9.10
N LEU A 143 1.66 2.44 9.72
CA LEU A 143 2.26 1.28 9.10
C LEU A 143 2.03 0.06 10.00
N ILE A 144 1.59 -1.04 9.40
CA ILE A 144 1.47 -2.36 10.01
C ILE A 144 2.41 -3.31 9.27
N HIS A 145 3.12 -4.16 10.02
CA HIS A 145 3.94 -5.24 9.47
C HIS A 145 3.19 -6.55 9.61
N ALA A 146 2.32 -6.86 8.64
CA ALA A 146 1.46 -8.03 8.70
C ALA A 146 2.19 -9.32 8.27
N ARG A 147 1.89 -10.42 8.96
CA ARG A 147 2.43 -11.76 8.66
C ARG A 147 1.42 -12.54 7.83
N CYS A 148 1.19 -12.05 6.62
CA CYS A 148 0.35 -12.70 5.64
C CYS A 148 0.80 -12.34 4.21
N ASP A 149 0.35 -13.14 3.24
CA ASP A 149 0.38 -12.75 1.84
C ASP A 149 -0.42 -11.45 1.66
N TYR A 150 0.19 -10.45 1.02
CA TYR A 150 -0.42 -9.12 0.82
C TYR A 150 -1.78 -9.18 0.13
N ARG A 151 -2.03 -10.24 -0.69
CA ARG A 151 -3.29 -10.44 -1.40
C ARG A 151 -4.44 -10.75 -0.45
N LEU A 152 -4.19 -11.30 0.74
CA LEU A 152 -5.24 -11.50 1.75
C LEU A 152 -5.76 -10.18 2.30
N LEU A 153 -4.89 -9.18 2.48
CA LEU A 153 -5.31 -7.83 2.83
C LEU A 153 -6.03 -7.13 1.68
N VAL A 154 -5.59 -7.34 0.43
CA VAL A 154 -6.33 -6.84 -0.75
C VAL A 154 -7.73 -7.45 -0.79
N ASP A 155 -7.88 -8.76 -0.56
CA ASP A 155 -9.20 -9.42 -0.52
C ASP A 155 -10.08 -8.85 0.59
N ASN A 156 -9.53 -8.69 1.80
CA ASN A 156 -10.24 -8.10 2.95
C ASN A 156 -10.76 -6.70 2.64
N LEU A 157 -9.91 -5.84 2.04
CA LEU A 157 -10.29 -4.47 1.71
C LEU A 157 -11.24 -4.36 0.52
N MET A 158 -11.24 -5.33 -0.40
CA MET A 158 -12.12 -5.34 -1.58
C MET A 158 -13.53 -5.86 -1.29
N ASP A 159 -13.76 -6.46 -0.11
CA ASP A 159 -15.09 -6.83 0.38
C ASP A 159 -15.31 -6.33 1.80
N LEU A 160 -16.11 -5.26 1.95
CA LEU A 160 -16.44 -4.68 3.25
C LEU A 160 -17.63 -5.36 3.95
N THR A 161 -18.13 -6.50 3.45
CA THR A 161 -19.19 -7.28 4.13
C THR A 161 -18.74 -7.75 5.51
N HIS A 162 -17.43 -7.97 5.70
CA HIS A 162 -16.85 -8.34 7.00
C HIS A 162 -17.05 -7.27 8.09
N GLU A 163 -17.25 -5.98 7.71
CA GLU A 163 -17.52 -4.92 8.69
C GLU A 163 -18.70 -5.24 9.61
N THR A 164 -19.75 -5.86 9.06
CA THR A 164 -20.93 -6.29 9.83
C THR A 164 -20.56 -7.25 10.98
N PHE A 165 -19.57 -8.11 10.78
CA PHE A 165 -19.23 -9.19 11.71
C PHE A 165 -18.04 -8.86 12.62
N ILE A 166 -16.99 -8.25 12.04
CA ILE A 166 -15.72 -7.98 12.73
C ILE A 166 -15.75 -6.62 13.42
N HIS A 167 -16.42 -5.62 12.81
CA HIS A 167 -16.42 -4.22 13.25
C HIS A 167 -17.80 -3.72 13.69
N ALA A 168 -18.68 -4.64 14.14
CA ALA A 168 -20.08 -4.33 14.51
C ALA A 168 -20.22 -3.20 15.54
N ASP A 169 -19.26 -3.07 16.47
CA ASP A 169 -19.29 -2.05 17.52
C ASP A 169 -18.82 -0.65 17.06
N SER A 170 -18.38 -0.49 15.80
CA SER A 170 -17.77 0.75 15.32
C SER A 170 -18.33 1.25 13.98
N ILE A 171 -17.91 0.65 12.87
CA ILE A 171 -18.26 1.07 11.52
C ILE A 171 -19.27 0.13 10.85
N GLY A 172 -19.39 -1.12 11.32
CA GLY A 172 -20.27 -2.13 10.76
C GLY A 172 -21.73 -1.92 11.15
N ASP A 173 -22.62 -2.41 10.31
CA ASP A 173 -24.04 -2.63 10.57
C ASP A 173 -24.58 -3.68 9.59
N ASP A 174 -25.77 -4.22 9.85
CA ASP A 174 -26.36 -5.27 9.02
C ASP A 174 -26.63 -4.82 7.57
N HIS A 175 -26.85 -3.52 7.34
CA HIS A 175 -27.09 -2.98 6.01
C HIS A 175 -25.88 -3.16 5.08
N VAL A 176 -24.65 -3.23 5.61
CA VAL A 176 -23.45 -3.44 4.78
C VAL A 176 -23.48 -4.81 4.13
N ALA A 177 -23.85 -5.86 4.88
CA ALA A 177 -23.92 -7.23 4.36
C ALA A 177 -25.11 -7.43 3.39
N GLU A 178 -26.22 -6.72 3.60
CA GLU A 178 -27.45 -6.89 2.84
C GLU A 178 -27.55 -5.97 1.63
N ALA A 179 -26.82 -4.84 1.60
CA ALA A 179 -26.92 -3.88 0.50
C ALA A 179 -26.40 -4.46 -0.83
N PRO A 180 -27.10 -4.22 -1.93
CA PRO A 180 -26.59 -4.58 -3.24
C PRO A 180 -25.31 -3.81 -3.56
N PHE A 181 -24.43 -4.43 -4.33
CA PHE A 181 -23.21 -3.80 -4.81
C PHE A 181 -23.00 -4.06 -6.30
N GLU A 182 -22.22 -3.18 -6.90
CA GLU A 182 -21.82 -3.28 -8.31
C GLU A 182 -20.30 -3.42 -8.39
N VAL A 183 -19.81 -4.24 -9.34
CA VAL A 183 -18.39 -4.42 -9.60
C VAL A 183 -18.07 -4.05 -11.04
N THR A 184 -17.12 -3.12 -11.20
CA THR A 184 -16.55 -2.77 -12.50
C THR A 184 -15.04 -3.01 -12.48
N HIS A 185 -14.44 -3.20 -13.66
CA HIS A 185 -13.00 -3.42 -13.75
C HIS A 185 -12.41 -2.84 -15.03
N GLY A 186 -11.13 -2.51 -14.98
CA GLY A 186 -10.30 -2.12 -16.11
C GLY A 186 -9.10 -3.03 -16.28
N GLU A 187 -8.10 -2.56 -16.97
CA GLU A 187 -6.86 -3.30 -17.19
C GLU A 187 -6.06 -3.47 -15.88
N ARG A 188 -5.97 -2.40 -15.09
CA ARG A 188 -5.19 -2.33 -13.84
C ARG A 188 -6.04 -2.01 -12.60
N THR A 189 -7.35 -1.90 -12.73
CA THR A 189 -8.25 -1.44 -11.67
C THR A 189 -9.45 -2.37 -11.51
N ALA A 190 -9.97 -2.46 -10.28
CA ALA A 190 -11.29 -3.02 -9.99
C ALA A 190 -11.99 -2.10 -8.99
N THR A 191 -13.29 -1.90 -9.17
CA THR A 191 -14.08 -1.03 -8.31
C THR A 191 -15.32 -1.75 -7.83
N VAL A 192 -15.58 -1.69 -6.52
CA VAL A 192 -16.80 -2.17 -5.89
C VAL A 192 -17.56 -0.97 -5.35
N THR A 193 -18.80 -0.80 -5.75
CA THR A 193 -19.66 0.31 -5.31
C THR A 193 -20.86 -0.22 -4.54
N ARG A 194 -21.07 0.28 -3.33
CA ARG A 194 -22.19 -0.07 -2.46
C ARG A 194 -22.85 1.19 -1.93
N TRP A 195 -24.18 1.24 -1.98
CA TRP A 195 -25.01 2.26 -1.40
C TRP A 195 -26.01 1.67 -0.41
N MET A 196 -26.07 2.23 0.77
CA MET A 196 -27.05 1.91 1.81
C MET A 196 -27.94 3.14 1.97
N ILE A 197 -29.16 3.05 1.46
CA ILE A 197 -30.09 4.18 1.34
C ILE A 197 -31.02 4.22 2.55
N ASP A 198 -31.21 5.42 3.09
CA ASP A 198 -32.14 5.68 4.18
C ASP A 198 -31.93 4.77 5.39
N ILE A 199 -30.70 4.77 5.92
CA ILE A 199 -30.33 3.96 7.09
C ILE A 199 -30.11 4.84 8.32
N GLU A 200 -30.17 4.24 9.51
CA GLU A 200 -29.61 4.86 10.71
C GLU A 200 -28.08 4.87 10.61
N PRO A 201 -27.41 6.01 10.83
CA PRO A 201 -25.95 6.03 10.73
C PRO A 201 -25.30 5.18 11.84
N PRO A 202 -24.33 4.30 11.50
CA PRO A 202 -23.52 3.58 12.49
C PRO A 202 -22.83 4.53 13.47
N PRO A 203 -22.37 4.04 14.65
CA PRO A 203 -21.85 4.91 15.73
C PRO A 203 -20.77 5.88 15.27
N PHE A 204 -19.78 5.42 14.49
CA PHE A 204 -18.74 6.28 13.94
C PHE A 204 -19.32 7.40 13.05
N TRP A 205 -20.16 7.05 12.09
CA TRP A 205 -20.73 8.00 11.15
C TRP A 205 -21.71 8.96 11.81
N ARG A 206 -22.47 8.51 12.83
CA ARG A 206 -23.32 9.37 13.66
C ARG A 206 -22.51 10.47 14.34
N GLN A 207 -21.33 10.11 14.88
CA GLN A 207 -20.42 11.06 15.52
C GLN A 207 -19.83 12.06 14.51
N GLN A 208 -19.39 11.58 13.34
CA GLN A 208 -18.78 12.44 12.33
C GLN A 208 -19.80 13.37 11.65
N PHE A 209 -20.98 12.87 11.33
CA PHE A 209 -22.06 13.63 10.70
C PHE A 209 -22.63 14.69 11.64
N GLY A 210 -22.77 14.39 12.93
CA GLY A 210 -23.13 15.34 13.98
C GLY A 210 -24.53 15.94 13.86
N ARG A 211 -25.41 15.36 13.04
CA ARG A 211 -26.79 15.78 12.83
C ARG A 211 -27.74 14.62 13.09
N PRO A 212 -28.96 14.87 13.61
CA PRO A 212 -29.98 13.83 13.71
C PRO A 212 -30.54 13.47 12.34
N GLY A 213 -31.11 12.27 12.25
CA GLY A 213 -31.81 11.80 11.05
C GLY A 213 -31.14 10.65 10.36
N ARG A 214 -31.80 10.12 9.35
CA ARG A 214 -31.35 9.01 8.53
C ARG A 214 -30.41 9.51 7.43
N VAL A 215 -29.56 8.60 6.94
CA VAL A 215 -28.52 8.93 5.96
C VAL A 215 -28.52 7.97 4.78
N ASP A 216 -28.00 8.46 3.67
CA ASP A 216 -27.54 7.66 2.56
C ASP A 216 -26.01 7.47 2.76
N ARG A 217 -25.58 6.23 2.92
CA ARG A 217 -24.17 5.83 3.14
C ARG A 217 -23.60 5.20 1.88
N TRP A 218 -22.34 5.51 1.57
CA TRP A 218 -21.63 4.88 0.45
C TRP A 218 -20.33 4.23 0.89
N GLN A 219 -19.95 3.22 0.11
CA GLN A 219 -18.64 2.59 0.12
C GLN A 219 -18.24 2.35 -1.34
N ILE A 220 -17.24 3.07 -1.81
CA ILE A 220 -16.70 2.93 -3.17
C ILE A 220 -15.23 2.53 -3.04
N ILE A 221 -14.96 1.26 -3.27
CA ILE A 221 -13.66 0.64 -3.09
C ILE A 221 -12.99 0.57 -4.45
N ARG A 222 -11.82 1.16 -4.61
CA ARG A 222 -11.04 1.11 -5.83
C ARG A 222 -9.70 0.44 -5.58
N PHE A 223 -9.52 -0.73 -6.15
CA PHE A 223 -8.23 -1.37 -6.29
C PHE A 223 -7.48 -0.78 -7.48
N GLU A 224 -6.20 -0.50 -7.31
CA GLU A 224 -5.24 -0.16 -8.36
C GLU A 224 -3.99 -1.02 -8.19
N ALA A 225 -3.66 -1.74 -9.26
CA ALA A 225 -2.57 -2.70 -9.24
C ALA A 225 -1.20 -2.03 -9.02
N PRO A 226 -0.28 -2.67 -8.26
CA PRO A 226 -0.36 -4.08 -7.84
C PRO A 226 -1.03 -4.30 -6.47
N CYS A 227 -1.20 -3.28 -5.63
CA CYS A 227 -1.49 -3.49 -4.22
C CYS A 227 -2.11 -2.27 -3.51
N THR A 228 -2.65 -1.32 -4.24
CA THR A 228 -3.26 -0.11 -3.66
C THR A 228 -4.78 -0.24 -3.66
N VAL A 229 -5.41 0.08 -2.52
CA VAL A 229 -6.86 0.13 -2.38
C VAL A 229 -7.25 1.48 -1.75
N ALA A 230 -7.97 2.30 -2.49
CA ALA A 230 -8.57 3.53 -2.00
C ALA A 230 -10.07 3.29 -1.76
N ILE A 231 -10.57 3.65 -0.57
CA ILE A 231 -11.96 3.45 -0.21
C ILE A 231 -12.59 4.81 0.08
N ASP A 232 -13.41 5.29 -0.83
CA ASP A 232 -14.23 6.49 -0.65
C ASP A 232 -15.47 6.11 0.14
N VAL A 233 -15.61 6.65 1.33
CA VAL A 233 -16.68 6.34 2.27
C VAL A 233 -17.28 7.61 2.84
N GLY A 234 -18.57 7.57 3.17
CA GLY A 234 -19.23 8.71 3.79
C GLY A 234 -20.70 8.51 4.01
N VAL A 235 -21.31 9.54 4.56
CA VAL A 235 -22.76 9.65 4.77
C VAL A 235 -23.24 11.04 4.42
N ALA A 236 -24.45 11.12 3.88
CA ALA A 236 -25.17 12.39 3.67
C ALA A 236 -26.61 12.25 4.16
N ALA A 237 -27.28 13.37 4.45
CA ALA A 237 -28.69 13.31 4.83
C ALA A 237 -29.52 12.64 3.72
N THR A 238 -30.40 11.72 4.09
CA THR A 238 -31.26 11.00 3.14
C THR A 238 -32.02 11.94 2.22
N GLY A 239 -32.03 11.60 0.93
CA GLY A 239 -32.79 12.35 -0.09
C GLY A 239 -32.15 13.67 -0.54
N THR A 240 -30.88 13.95 -0.18
CA THR A 240 -30.15 15.16 -0.61
C THR A 240 -29.37 14.98 -1.91
N GLY A 241 -29.47 13.84 -2.58
CA GLY A 241 -28.87 13.60 -3.90
C GLY A 241 -27.47 12.95 -3.87
N ALA A 242 -27.02 12.43 -2.73
CA ALA A 242 -25.71 11.81 -2.62
C ALA A 242 -25.48 10.65 -3.61
N PRO A 243 -26.44 9.72 -3.84
CA PRO A 243 -26.29 8.68 -4.86
C PRO A 243 -26.18 9.21 -6.30
N GLN A 244 -26.63 10.45 -6.53
CA GLN A 244 -26.53 11.13 -7.84
C GLN A 244 -25.30 12.07 -7.91
N GLY A 245 -24.43 12.06 -6.88
CA GLY A 245 -23.18 12.80 -6.84
C GLY A 245 -23.21 14.08 -6.02
N ASP A 246 -24.37 14.54 -5.50
CA ASP A 246 -24.44 15.68 -4.59
C ASP A 246 -24.16 15.26 -3.15
N ARG A 247 -22.90 15.34 -2.74
CA ARG A 247 -22.42 15.00 -1.39
C ARG A 247 -22.28 16.23 -0.47
N GLY A 248 -22.69 17.42 -0.92
CA GLY A 248 -22.51 18.69 -0.20
C GLY A 248 -23.23 18.76 1.16
N GLN A 249 -24.22 17.89 1.41
CA GLN A 249 -24.92 17.74 2.69
C GLN A 249 -24.36 16.59 3.56
N GLY A 250 -23.18 16.09 3.25
CA GLY A 250 -22.56 14.94 3.89
C GLY A 250 -21.20 15.24 4.53
N VAL A 251 -20.57 14.17 4.91
CA VAL A 251 -19.17 14.09 5.33
C VAL A 251 -18.51 12.93 4.60
N SER A 252 -17.32 13.15 4.04
CA SER A 252 -16.58 12.18 3.24
C SER A 252 -15.22 11.89 3.83
N MET A 253 -14.79 10.67 3.68
CA MET A 253 -13.42 10.22 3.96
C MET A 253 -12.91 9.33 2.83
N VAL A 254 -11.61 9.37 2.59
CA VAL A 254 -10.92 8.38 1.78
C VAL A 254 -9.96 7.61 2.67
N VAL A 255 -10.13 6.30 2.72
CA VAL A 255 -9.21 5.38 3.37
C VAL A 255 -8.21 4.91 2.32
N ILE A 256 -6.96 5.28 2.51
CA ILE A 256 -5.85 4.97 1.61
C ILE A 256 -5.13 3.76 2.16
N ASN A 257 -4.95 2.74 1.34
CA ASN A 257 -4.25 1.51 1.70
C ASN A 257 -3.27 1.15 0.58
N THR A 258 -2.01 0.91 0.91
CA THR A 258 -1.05 0.33 -0.02
C THR A 258 -0.27 -0.78 0.68
N ILE A 259 -0.41 -2.00 0.16
CA ILE A 259 0.00 -3.24 0.82
C ILE A 259 1.23 -3.79 0.10
N THR A 260 2.40 -3.30 0.45
CA THR A 260 3.66 -3.67 -0.19
C THR A 260 4.11 -5.06 0.26
N PRO A 261 4.21 -6.07 -0.62
CA PRO A 261 4.75 -7.37 -0.25
C PRO A 261 6.21 -7.24 0.18
N ALA A 262 6.54 -7.79 1.35
CA ALA A 262 7.94 -7.94 1.78
C ALA A 262 8.49 -9.29 1.33
N THR A 263 7.78 -10.36 1.64
CA THR A 263 8.02 -11.74 1.20
C THR A 263 6.70 -12.38 0.81
N ASP A 264 6.69 -13.66 0.44
CA ASP A 264 5.46 -14.39 0.09
C ASP A 264 4.46 -14.47 1.26
N GLY A 265 4.93 -14.36 2.50
CA GLY A 265 4.09 -14.47 3.71
C GLY A 265 4.17 -13.26 4.63
N THR A 266 4.73 -12.13 4.19
CA THR A 266 4.77 -10.89 4.99
C THR A 266 4.61 -9.66 4.11
N CYS A 267 4.00 -8.60 4.64
CA CYS A 267 3.84 -7.35 3.91
C CYS A 267 3.94 -6.12 4.84
N HIS A 268 4.19 -4.97 4.21
CA HIS A 268 4.11 -3.65 4.82
C HIS A 268 2.76 -3.05 4.42
N TYR A 269 1.85 -2.91 5.35
CA TYR A 269 0.56 -2.30 5.14
C TYR A 269 0.60 -0.84 5.58
N PHE A 270 0.81 0.05 4.62
CA PHE A 270 0.70 1.49 4.81
C PHE A 270 -0.76 1.90 4.68
N TRP A 271 -1.26 2.69 5.61
CA TRP A 271 -2.64 3.17 5.59
C TRP A 271 -2.73 4.63 6.02
N ALA A 272 -3.70 5.35 5.47
CA ALA A 272 -4.05 6.70 5.88
C ALA A 272 -5.57 6.91 5.79
N ASN A 273 -6.05 7.93 6.49
CA ASN A 273 -7.41 8.42 6.38
C ASN A 273 -7.36 9.92 6.09
N ALA A 274 -7.98 10.32 5.01
CA ALA A 274 -8.15 11.72 4.65
C ALA A 274 -9.64 12.07 4.66
N ARG A 275 -10.02 13.21 5.25
CA ARG A 275 -11.40 13.71 5.34
C ARG A 275 -11.50 15.11 4.78
N ASP A 276 -12.65 15.47 4.22
CA ASP A 276 -12.95 16.77 3.62
C ASP A 276 -13.70 17.75 4.55
N TYR A 277 -13.85 17.40 5.82
CA TYR A 277 -14.56 18.17 6.83
C TYR A 277 -13.70 18.42 8.06
N ARG A 278 -14.00 19.49 8.85
CA ARG A 278 -13.31 19.82 10.10
C ARG A 278 -11.78 19.83 9.95
N LEU A 279 -11.27 20.39 8.85
CA LEU A 279 -9.89 20.27 8.37
C LEU A 279 -8.85 20.75 9.39
N HIS A 280 -9.18 21.76 10.18
CA HIS A 280 -8.27 22.40 11.14
C HIS A 280 -8.34 21.79 12.55
N GLU A 281 -9.19 20.77 12.76
CA GLU A 281 -9.37 20.15 14.06
C GLU A 281 -8.42 18.95 14.26
N GLN A 282 -7.20 19.23 14.74
CA GLN A 282 -6.17 18.20 14.95
C GLN A 282 -6.61 17.08 15.90
N LEU A 283 -7.46 17.39 16.89
CA LEU A 283 -8.02 16.38 17.77
C LEU A 283 -8.85 15.34 17.01
N VAL A 284 -9.64 15.79 16.02
CA VAL A 284 -10.43 14.88 15.16
C VAL A 284 -9.50 13.96 14.36
N THR A 285 -8.43 14.50 13.76
CA THR A 285 -7.43 13.69 13.06
C THR A 285 -6.84 12.61 13.97
N THR A 286 -6.47 12.97 15.19
CA THR A 286 -5.90 12.04 16.17
C THR A 286 -6.90 10.96 16.58
N GLN A 287 -8.15 11.33 16.83
CA GLN A 287 -9.22 10.39 17.22
C GLN A 287 -9.55 9.40 16.09
N ILE A 288 -9.65 9.89 14.85
CA ILE A 288 -9.89 9.04 13.68
C ILE A 288 -8.72 8.06 13.50
N LYS A 289 -7.47 8.55 13.50
CA LYS A 289 -6.28 7.71 13.41
C LYS A 289 -6.28 6.59 14.44
N GLN A 290 -6.56 6.93 15.71
CA GLN A 290 -6.62 5.93 16.79
C GLN A 290 -7.78 4.94 16.62
N GLY A 291 -8.93 5.41 16.14
CA GLY A 291 -10.09 4.57 15.86
C GLY A 291 -9.78 3.55 14.76
N VAL A 292 -9.27 4.04 13.64
CA VAL A 292 -8.90 3.20 12.49
C VAL A 292 -7.76 2.23 12.80
N ALA A 293 -6.75 2.65 13.56
CA ALA A 293 -5.71 1.73 14.00
C ALA A 293 -6.25 0.53 14.79
N ARG A 294 -7.32 0.72 15.61
CA ARG A 294 -7.98 -0.39 16.31
C ARG A 294 -8.77 -1.30 15.37
N ILE A 295 -9.44 -0.73 14.36
CA ILE A 295 -10.15 -1.48 13.32
C ILE A 295 -9.16 -2.37 12.56
N PHE A 296 -8.08 -1.79 12.06
CA PHE A 296 -7.07 -2.53 11.30
C PHE A 296 -6.30 -3.57 12.12
N ALA A 297 -6.15 -3.38 13.43
CA ALA A 297 -5.61 -4.42 14.30
C ALA A 297 -6.55 -5.64 14.41
N GLN A 298 -7.87 -5.47 14.26
CA GLN A 298 -8.82 -6.58 14.17
C GLN A 298 -8.66 -7.31 12.84
N ASP A 299 -8.54 -6.58 11.73
CA ASP A 299 -8.29 -7.16 10.40
C ASP A 299 -6.96 -7.92 10.35
N GLU A 300 -5.88 -7.32 10.86
CA GLU A 300 -4.57 -7.96 10.97
C GLU A 300 -4.67 -9.33 11.66
N ALA A 301 -5.36 -9.39 12.81
CA ALA A 301 -5.53 -10.64 13.55
C ALA A 301 -6.24 -11.72 12.71
N ILE A 302 -7.26 -11.35 11.92
CA ILE A 302 -8.04 -12.25 11.08
C ILE A 302 -7.20 -12.73 9.89
N VAL A 303 -6.55 -11.83 9.14
CA VAL A 303 -5.79 -12.23 7.95
C VAL A 303 -4.54 -13.03 8.31
N GLU A 304 -3.90 -12.76 9.46
CA GLU A 304 -2.79 -13.58 9.96
C GLU A 304 -3.27 -14.98 10.40
N ALA A 305 -4.47 -15.09 11.01
CA ALA A 305 -5.05 -16.39 11.34
C ALA A 305 -5.41 -17.16 10.07
N GLN A 306 -5.95 -16.48 9.05
CA GLN A 306 -6.25 -17.06 7.74
C GLN A 306 -4.97 -17.57 7.06
N GLN A 307 -3.87 -16.78 7.09
CA GLN A 307 -2.58 -17.19 6.53
C GLN A 307 -2.09 -18.49 7.16
N ARG A 308 -2.11 -18.59 8.49
CA ARG A 308 -1.73 -19.82 9.19
C ARG A 308 -2.60 -21.02 8.80
N ALA A 309 -3.91 -20.82 8.71
CA ALA A 309 -4.83 -21.88 8.30
C ALA A 309 -4.57 -22.35 6.85
N ILE A 310 -4.21 -21.43 5.95
CA ILE A 310 -3.82 -21.78 4.57
C ILE A 310 -2.55 -22.63 4.55
N GLU A 311 -1.55 -22.28 5.33
CA GLU A 311 -0.29 -23.01 5.44
C GLU A 311 -0.48 -24.41 6.04
N GLU A 312 -1.40 -24.56 7.01
CA GLU A 312 -1.76 -25.82 7.63
C GLU A 312 -2.62 -26.74 6.75
N ASN A 313 -3.28 -26.19 5.71
CA ASN A 313 -4.17 -26.91 4.81
C ASN A 313 -3.73 -26.78 3.34
N PRO A 314 -2.53 -27.26 2.97
CA PRO A 314 -2.06 -27.14 1.60
C PRO A 314 -2.98 -27.94 0.65
N GLY A 315 -3.35 -27.30 -0.46
CA GLY A 315 -4.25 -27.88 -1.46
C GLY A 315 -5.75 -27.67 -1.20
N HIS A 316 -6.13 -26.92 -0.16
CA HIS A 316 -7.50 -26.48 0.01
C HIS A 316 -7.97 -25.66 -1.19
N VAL A 317 -9.13 -25.98 -1.73
CA VAL A 317 -9.75 -25.24 -2.84
C VAL A 317 -10.79 -24.29 -2.29
N PHE A 318 -10.53 -22.98 -2.45
CA PHE A 318 -11.45 -21.95 -1.97
C PHE A 318 -12.72 -21.89 -2.81
N TYR A 319 -13.86 -21.74 -2.14
CA TYR A 319 -15.14 -21.46 -2.80
C TYR A 319 -15.38 -19.94 -2.78
N ASN A 320 -15.59 -19.36 -3.96
CA ASN A 320 -15.84 -17.92 -4.08
C ASN A 320 -17.34 -17.63 -3.93
N LEU A 321 -17.67 -16.71 -3.04
CA LEU A 321 -19.00 -16.14 -2.87
C LEU A 321 -19.21 -14.97 -3.86
N ASN A 322 -20.46 -14.53 -4.03
CA ASN A 322 -20.72 -13.34 -4.86
C ASN A 322 -20.00 -12.08 -4.35
N ILE A 323 -19.83 -11.95 -3.04
CA ILE A 323 -19.15 -10.83 -2.40
C ILE A 323 -17.65 -10.76 -2.76
N ASP A 324 -17.05 -11.88 -3.17
CA ASP A 324 -15.63 -11.95 -3.55
C ASP A 324 -15.36 -11.37 -4.96
N ALA A 325 -16.38 -10.91 -5.68
CA ALA A 325 -16.23 -10.50 -7.09
C ALA A 325 -15.16 -9.41 -7.28
N GLY A 326 -15.07 -8.44 -6.35
CA GLY A 326 -14.05 -7.38 -6.38
C GLY A 326 -12.64 -7.92 -6.18
N SER A 327 -12.43 -8.72 -5.14
CA SER A 327 -11.14 -9.33 -4.81
C SER A 327 -10.68 -10.30 -5.92
N MET A 328 -11.60 -11.05 -6.52
CA MET A 328 -11.31 -11.93 -7.65
C MET A 328 -10.79 -11.16 -8.88
N TRP A 329 -11.31 -9.97 -9.17
CA TRP A 329 -10.77 -9.13 -10.23
C TRP A 329 -9.39 -8.58 -9.86
N ALA A 330 -9.19 -8.13 -8.63
CA ALA A 330 -7.88 -7.68 -8.16
C ALA A 330 -6.82 -8.79 -8.31
N ARG A 331 -7.12 -10.01 -7.87
CA ARG A 331 -6.24 -11.18 -8.04
C ARG A 331 -5.94 -11.49 -9.50
N ARG A 332 -6.95 -11.52 -10.38
CA ARG A 332 -6.74 -11.73 -11.82
C ARG A 332 -5.85 -10.67 -12.47
N ILE A 333 -5.95 -9.42 -12.03
CA ILE A 333 -5.09 -8.33 -12.51
C ILE A 333 -3.65 -8.58 -12.07
N ILE A 334 -3.43 -8.90 -10.79
CA ILE A 334 -2.11 -9.22 -10.24
C ILE A 334 -1.49 -10.42 -10.99
N ASP A 335 -2.24 -11.51 -11.15
CA ASP A 335 -1.78 -12.73 -11.82
C ASP A 335 -1.38 -12.47 -13.28
N ARG A 336 -2.14 -11.63 -14.00
CA ARG A 336 -1.79 -11.21 -15.38
C ARG A 336 -0.48 -10.42 -15.41
N MET A 337 -0.25 -9.52 -14.43
CA MET A 337 1.00 -8.76 -14.35
C MET A 337 2.20 -9.69 -14.10
N VAL A 338 2.07 -10.63 -13.17
CA VAL A 338 3.10 -11.64 -12.90
C VAL A 338 3.36 -12.49 -14.14
N ALA A 339 2.32 -12.98 -14.79
CA ALA A 339 2.45 -13.80 -16.01
C ALA A 339 3.13 -13.04 -17.15
N ALA A 340 2.82 -11.75 -17.33
CA ALA A 340 3.43 -10.92 -18.37
C ALA A 340 4.95 -10.74 -18.17
N GLU A 341 5.41 -10.68 -16.93
CA GLU A 341 6.86 -10.59 -16.63
C GLU A 341 7.62 -11.89 -16.89
N HIS A 342 6.94 -13.02 -16.89
CA HIS A 342 7.51 -14.34 -17.15
C HIS A 342 7.29 -14.86 -18.58
N ALA A 343 6.51 -14.14 -19.37
CA ALA A 343 6.33 -14.48 -20.78
C ALA A 343 7.69 -14.40 -21.51
N PRO A 344 8.10 -15.45 -22.25
CA PRO A 344 9.30 -15.36 -23.05
C PRO A 344 9.17 -14.15 -23.99
N HIS A 345 10.17 -13.25 -23.98
CA HIS A 345 10.24 -12.19 -24.95
C HIS A 345 10.21 -12.84 -26.33
N SER A 346 9.08 -12.80 -27.03
CA SER A 346 9.05 -13.16 -28.43
C SER A 346 10.02 -12.18 -29.11
N MET A 347 11.15 -12.70 -29.58
CA MET A 347 12.01 -11.94 -30.48
C MET A 347 11.09 -11.48 -31.63
N ALA A 348 10.79 -10.19 -31.66
CA ALA A 348 10.16 -9.58 -32.81
C ALA A 348 11.09 -9.92 -33.98
N ALA A 349 10.62 -10.78 -34.86
CA ALA A 349 11.29 -11.05 -36.12
C ALA A 349 11.41 -9.72 -36.89
N GLU A 350 12.64 -9.41 -37.23
CA GLU A 350 12.97 -8.33 -38.18
C GLU A 350 12.21 -8.49 -39.50
#